data_b36d60189211811a5e4e5cbbb4edd240
#
_entry.id   b36d60189211811a5e4e5cbbb4edd240
#
_cell.length_a   1.000
_cell.length_b   1.000
_cell.length_c   1.000
_cell.angle_alpha   90.00
_cell.angle_beta   90.00
_cell.angle_gamma   90.00
#
_symmetry.space_group_name_H-M   'P 1'
#
loop_
_entity.id
_entity.type
_entity.pdbx_description
1 polymer ?
#
loop_
_entity_poly.entity_id
_entity_poly.type
_entity_poly.pdbx_seq_one_letter_code
_entity_poly.pdbx_strand_id
1 'polypeptide(L)'
;MHARAGIIATSLVGLVALAGALAGCSGDANAAGGQDKTELVFATPPGTDDPNEQAIFKDLATMVGEASGRTVSNLQPADYLGVVEAVRNGSVDVAVLSQFSAALAYKTDSVDPLLVWGASTEPASFCLARKDSGIQSAADVKGKQVAFIDPGSTTGYFMPKSMFTKAGLVDGTDYKSTFAGSHDSAVLAMANGNVDVACTARQLYPTFIQKGVIKEDDVTIIAKSDPIPVGISIVVRKDLDNEAREALKAKLPAMLAGNAEIAKTLGISGEPVKDPEFSTYAPLVDVAESIGVDLDDLR
;
A
#
# COMPACT_ATOMS: atom_id res chain seq x y z
N MET A 1 46.09 -41.53 37.88
CA MET A 1 47.46 -41.88 37.47
C MET A 1 47.86 -41.03 36.28
N HIS A 2 48.99 -40.36 36.43
CA HIS A 2 49.81 -39.59 35.51
C HIS A 2 49.36 -38.17 35.15
N ALA A 3 49.93 -37.32 35.94
CA ALA A 3 50.26 -35.92 35.69
C ALA A 3 51.49 -35.78 34.72
N ARG A 4 51.58 -34.63 34.06
CA ARG A 4 52.84 -33.87 33.75
C ARG A 4 52.38 -32.61 32.95
N ALA A 5 52.44 -31.42 33.53
CA ALA A 5 53.57 -30.55 33.82
C ALA A 5 54.28 -30.02 32.52
N GLY A 6 54.07 -28.75 32.19
CA GLY A 6 54.99 -27.66 32.34
C GLY A 6 55.54 -27.22 30.97
N ILE A 7 55.49 -25.95 30.67
CA ILE A 7 56.72 -25.08 30.58
C ILE A 7 56.26 -23.66 30.22
N ILE A 8 56.67 -22.72 31.07
CA ILE A 8 56.64 -21.28 30.97
C ILE A 8 57.78 -20.85 30.03
N ALA A 9 57.55 -19.96 29.12
CA ALA A 9 58.58 -19.15 28.47
C ALA A 9 58.14 -17.70 28.42
N THR A 10 58.67 -16.94 29.34
CA THR A 10 58.75 -15.48 29.36
C THR A 10 59.79 -15.01 28.35
N SER A 11 59.46 -14.00 27.53
CA SER A 11 60.43 -13.16 26.86
C SER A 11 59.97 -11.72 26.84
N LEU A 12 60.78 -10.91 27.39
CA LEU A 12 60.74 -9.47 27.63
C LEU A 12 61.13 -8.67 26.37
N VAL A 13 60.68 -7.41 26.35
CA VAL A 13 61.32 -6.20 25.84
C VAL A 13 61.16 -5.84 24.37
N GLY A 14 60.60 -4.66 24.19
CA GLY A 14 60.64 -3.86 22.95
C GLY A 14 59.81 -2.59 23.04
N LEU A 15 60.15 -1.69 23.96
CA LEU A 15 59.60 -0.32 24.04
C LEU A 15 60.19 0.50 22.90
N VAL A 16 59.45 0.88 21.88
CA VAL A 16 59.83 1.95 20.94
C VAL A 16 58.76 3.02 21.01
N ALA A 17 59.11 4.10 21.67
CA ALA A 17 58.34 5.34 21.64
C ALA A 17 58.58 6.03 20.28
N LEU A 18 57.55 6.20 19.50
CA LEU A 18 57.54 7.12 18.37
C LEU A 18 56.50 8.20 18.63
N ALA A 19 56.98 9.34 19.03
CA ALA A 19 56.23 10.60 19.07
C ALA A 19 55.98 11.05 17.62
N GLY A 20 54.72 11.09 17.19
CA GLY A 20 54.32 11.55 15.86
C GLY A 20 53.05 12.36 15.93
N ALA A 21 53.21 13.66 15.91
CA ALA A 21 52.28 14.72 15.46
C ALA A 21 50.76 14.49 15.55
N LEU A 22 50.15 15.09 16.57
CA LEU A 22 48.74 15.50 16.59
C LEU A 22 48.53 16.60 15.54
N ALA A 23 48.19 16.21 14.30
CA ALA A 23 47.52 17.10 13.38
C ALA A 23 46.03 17.01 13.69
N GLY A 24 45.49 18.03 14.34
CA GLY A 24 44.06 18.18 14.57
C GLY A 24 43.31 18.31 13.24
N CYS A 25 42.55 17.28 12.89
CA CYS A 25 41.39 17.46 12.03
C CYS A 25 40.19 17.67 12.95
N SER A 26 39.89 18.94 13.20
CA SER A 26 38.56 19.33 13.62
C SER A 26 37.61 19.03 12.44
N GLY A 27 37.13 17.79 12.37
CA GLY A 27 36.05 17.41 11.53
C GLY A 27 34.77 17.99 12.14
N ASP A 28 34.24 18.96 11.47
CA ASP A 28 32.89 19.47 11.75
C ASP A 28 31.91 18.31 11.84
N ALA A 29 31.49 18.01 13.06
CA ALA A 29 30.30 17.17 13.32
C ALA A 29 29.07 18.01 13.06
N ASN A 30 28.81 18.35 11.79
CA ASN A 30 27.55 18.92 11.34
C ASN A 30 27.24 18.35 9.96
N ALA A 31 27.13 17.02 9.91
CA ALA A 31 26.53 16.31 8.78
C ALA A 31 25.15 15.82 9.20
N ALA A 32 24.25 16.75 9.48
CA ALA A 32 22.86 16.59 9.10
C ALA A 32 22.84 16.73 7.57
N GLY A 33 23.44 15.73 6.91
CA GLY A 33 23.49 15.65 5.46
C GLY A 33 22.11 15.30 4.96
N GLY A 34 21.41 16.28 4.42
CA GLY A 34 20.45 16.02 3.38
C GLY A 34 21.19 15.22 2.31
N GLN A 35 20.92 13.92 2.19
CA GLN A 35 21.41 13.12 1.09
C GLN A 35 20.82 13.76 -0.16
N ASP A 36 21.64 14.35 -0.98
CA ASP A 36 21.33 14.69 -2.37
C ASP A 36 21.12 13.36 -3.09
N LYS A 37 19.91 12.79 -2.90
CA LYS A 37 19.58 11.51 -3.46
C LYS A 37 19.35 11.73 -4.95
N THR A 38 20.29 11.34 -5.76
CA THR A 38 20.12 11.23 -7.21
C THR A 38 19.14 10.11 -7.58
N GLU A 39 18.76 9.29 -6.62
CA GLU A 39 17.83 8.17 -6.74
C GLU A 39 16.68 8.30 -5.75
N LEU A 40 15.46 8.00 -6.20
CA LEU A 40 14.25 7.84 -5.39
C LEU A 40 13.85 6.38 -5.32
N VAL A 41 13.37 5.96 -4.16
CA VAL A 41 12.71 4.65 -3.98
C VAL A 41 11.21 4.86 -4.09
N PHE A 42 10.58 4.12 -5.00
CA PHE A 42 9.14 4.19 -5.25
C PHE A 42 8.45 2.90 -4.81
N ALA A 43 7.23 3.00 -4.28
CA ALA A 43 6.43 1.84 -3.92
C ALA A 43 4.96 2.00 -4.31
N THR A 44 4.32 0.86 -4.57
CA THR A 44 2.87 0.73 -4.77
C THR A 44 2.30 -0.35 -3.86
N PRO A 45 0.99 -0.31 -3.53
CA PRO A 45 0.36 -1.40 -2.80
C PRO A 45 0.47 -2.73 -3.57
N PRO A 46 0.62 -3.86 -2.86
CA PRO A 46 0.56 -5.18 -3.48
C PRO A 46 -0.91 -5.53 -3.79
N GLY A 47 -1.45 -4.99 -4.90
CA GLY A 47 -2.87 -5.19 -5.24
C GLY A 47 -3.13 -6.37 -6.15
N THR A 48 -2.13 -6.83 -6.90
CA THR A 48 -2.29 -7.81 -7.98
C THR A 48 -1.05 -8.66 -8.19
N ASP A 49 -1.27 -9.90 -8.59
CA ASP A 49 -0.23 -10.83 -9.06
C ASP A 49 -0.12 -10.78 -10.60
N ASP A 50 -0.87 -9.91 -11.27
CA ASP A 50 -0.87 -9.80 -12.74
C ASP A 50 0.40 -9.13 -13.25
N PRO A 51 1.21 -9.82 -14.10
CA PRO A 51 2.40 -9.25 -14.71
C PRO A 51 2.13 -7.97 -15.53
N ASN A 52 0.93 -7.83 -16.13
CA ASN A 52 0.59 -6.64 -16.90
C ASN A 52 0.35 -5.42 -15.99
N GLU A 53 -0.34 -5.60 -14.85
CA GLU A 53 -0.48 -4.53 -13.86
C GLU A 53 0.85 -4.18 -13.20
N GLN A 54 1.70 -5.18 -12.94
CA GLN A 54 3.07 -4.92 -12.48
C GLN A 54 3.89 -4.11 -13.50
N ALA A 55 3.70 -4.34 -14.80
CA ALA A 55 4.31 -3.50 -15.84
C ALA A 55 3.81 -2.06 -15.78
N ILE A 56 2.50 -1.85 -15.58
CA ILE A 56 1.90 -0.51 -15.41
C ILE A 56 2.50 0.23 -14.20
N PHE A 57 2.71 -0.44 -13.09
CA PHE A 57 3.37 0.14 -11.92
C PHE A 57 4.84 0.47 -12.17
N LYS A 58 5.53 -0.31 -13.01
CA LYS A 58 6.89 -0.01 -13.44
C LYS A 58 6.92 1.23 -14.34
N ASP A 59 5.94 1.39 -15.23
CA ASP A 59 5.81 2.60 -16.06
C ASP A 59 5.50 3.83 -15.20
N LEU A 60 4.68 3.67 -14.16
CA LEU A 60 4.42 4.72 -13.17
C LEU A 60 5.71 5.15 -12.45
N ALA A 61 6.54 4.19 -12.04
CA ALA A 61 7.85 4.49 -11.46
C ALA A 61 8.76 5.27 -12.42
N THR A 62 8.72 4.91 -13.71
CA THR A 62 9.44 5.64 -14.74
C THR A 62 8.94 7.10 -14.84
N MET A 63 7.63 7.31 -14.79
CA MET A 63 7.05 8.66 -14.78
C MET A 63 7.46 9.46 -13.54
N VAL A 64 7.54 8.85 -12.37
CA VAL A 64 8.06 9.49 -11.15
C VAL A 64 9.50 9.94 -11.37
N GLY A 65 10.33 9.11 -12.00
CA GLY A 65 11.71 9.44 -12.36
C GLY A 65 11.81 10.62 -13.32
N GLU A 66 11.05 10.58 -14.42
CA GLU A 66 11.01 11.65 -15.41
C GLU A 66 10.48 12.97 -14.83
N ALA A 67 9.45 12.90 -13.99
CA ALA A 67 8.89 14.08 -13.34
C ALA A 67 9.89 14.74 -12.38
N SER A 68 10.55 13.94 -11.54
CA SER A 68 11.51 14.41 -10.55
C SER A 68 12.89 14.74 -11.13
N GLY A 69 13.23 14.20 -12.32
CA GLY A 69 14.56 14.28 -12.90
C GLY A 69 15.60 13.37 -12.20
N ARG A 70 15.14 12.30 -11.55
CA ARG A 70 15.97 11.36 -10.77
C ARG A 70 15.81 9.93 -11.27
N THR A 71 16.80 9.10 -10.99
CA THR A 71 16.61 7.65 -11.15
C THR A 71 15.63 7.11 -10.12
N VAL A 72 14.92 6.04 -10.45
CA VAL A 72 13.93 5.41 -9.55
C VAL A 72 14.19 3.93 -9.44
N SER A 73 14.28 3.43 -8.22
CA SER A 73 14.21 2.01 -7.91
C SER A 73 12.85 1.68 -7.28
N ASN A 74 12.39 0.44 -7.49
CA ASN A 74 11.12 -0.03 -6.94
C ASN A 74 11.35 -0.88 -5.71
N LEU A 75 10.65 -0.56 -4.62
CA LEU A 75 10.47 -1.45 -3.49
C LEU A 75 9.06 -2.03 -3.54
N GLN A 76 8.93 -3.33 -3.30
CA GLN A 76 7.63 -4.00 -3.24
C GLN A 76 7.39 -4.51 -1.82
N PRO A 77 6.70 -3.75 -0.98
CA PRO A 77 6.31 -4.20 0.35
C PRO A 77 5.38 -5.40 0.29
N ALA A 78 5.34 -6.19 1.37
CA ALA A 78 4.56 -7.42 1.43
C ALA A 78 3.04 -7.17 1.50
N ASP A 79 2.65 -6.03 2.09
CA ASP A 79 1.27 -5.67 2.35
C ASP A 79 1.04 -4.15 2.28
N TYR A 80 -0.23 -3.73 2.35
CA TYR A 80 -0.63 -2.33 2.22
C TYR A 80 -0.08 -1.44 3.34
N LEU A 81 -0.04 -1.95 4.57
CA LEU A 81 0.48 -1.21 5.72
C LEU A 81 2.01 -1.16 5.68
N GLY A 82 2.65 -2.18 5.14
CA GLY A 82 4.10 -2.20 4.87
C GLY A 82 4.55 -1.07 3.94
N VAL A 83 3.69 -0.62 2.99
CA VAL A 83 3.99 0.57 2.17
C VAL A 83 4.04 1.82 3.05
N VAL A 84 3.05 1.99 3.95
CA VAL A 84 3.01 3.13 4.89
C VAL A 84 4.26 3.15 5.77
N GLU A 85 4.62 2.00 6.33
CA GLU A 85 5.81 1.85 7.17
C GLU A 85 7.11 2.15 6.40
N ALA A 86 7.20 1.70 5.14
CA ALA A 86 8.38 1.93 4.31
C ALA A 86 8.57 3.43 3.98
N VAL A 87 7.50 4.19 3.79
CA VAL A 87 7.58 5.66 3.63
C VAL A 87 7.94 6.31 4.96
N ARG A 88 7.30 5.91 6.05
CA ARG A 88 7.52 6.46 7.39
C ARG A 88 8.97 6.32 7.86
N ASN A 89 9.58 5.16 7.63
CA ASN A 89 10.96 4.88 8.04
C ASN A 89 12.02 5.36 7.03
N GLY A 90 11.61 5.99 5.92
CA GLY A 90 12.50 6.53 4.90
C GLY A 90 13.08 5.49 3.93
N SER A 91 12.59 4.24 3.95
CA SER A 91 12.96 3.21 2.95
C SER A 91 12.32 3.46 1.59
N VAL A 92 11.23 4.23 1.53
CA VAL A 92 10.52 4.66 0.33
C VAL A 92 10.41 6.18 0.34
N ASP A 93 10.71 6.80 -0.79
CA ASP A 93 10.65 8.26 -0.96
C ASP A 93 9.30 8.73 -1.48
N VAL A 94 8.69 7.97 -2.40
CA VAL A 94 7.40 8.26 -3.05
C VAL A 94 6.58 6.99 -3.10
N ALA A 95 5.31 7.07 -2.74
CA ALA A 95 4.41 5.91 -2.82
C ALA A 95 3.03 6.28 -3.35
N VAL A 96 2.39 5.30 -3.99
CA VAL A 96 0.94 5.28 -4.16
C VAL A 96 0.34 4.57 -2.96
N LEU A 97 -0.64 5.17 -2.32
CA LEU A 97 -1.37 4.55 -1.23
C LEU A 97 -2.85 4.39 -1.58
N SER A 98 -3.44 3.30 -1.10
CA SER A 98 -4.89 3.17 -1.08
C SER A 98 -5.49 4.29 -0.22
N GLN A 99 -6.75 4.59 -0.42
CA GLN A 99 -7.39 5.72 0.25
C GLN A 99 -7.34 5.60 1.78
N PHE A 100 -7.62 4.41 2.33
CA PHE A 100 -7.54 4.19 3.78
C PHE A 100 -6.10 4.15 4.29
N SER A 101 -5.17 3.54 3.56
CA SER A 101 -3.74 3.60 3.93
C SER A 101 -3.22 5.03 3.94
N ALA A 102 -3.67 5.88 3.00
CA ALA A 102 -3.32 7.30 2.98
C ALA A 102 -3.93 8.06 4.17
N ALA A 103 -5.20 7.81 4.50
CA ALA A 103 -5.86 8.40 5.66
C ALA A 103 -5.14 8.03 6.97
N LEU A 104 -4.78 6.76 7.14
CA LEU A 104 -4.00 6.26 8.27
C LEU A 104 -2.63 6.93 8.34
N ALA A 105 -1.90 6.92 7.25
CA ALA A 105 -0.54 7.48 7.17
C ALA A 105 -0.53 8.98 7.48
N TYR A 106 -1.55 9.71 7.05
CA TYR A 106 -1.68 11.14 7.35
C TYR A 106 -2.14 11.39 8.79
N LYS A 107 -3.13 10.62 9.30
CA LYS A 107 -3.58 10.71 10.70
C LYS A 107 -2.43 10.47 11.69
N THR A 108 -1.55 9.53 11.39
CA THR A 108 -0.38 9.18 12.23
C THR A 108 0.85 10.03 11.97
N ASP A 109 0.72 11.07 11.14
CA ASP A 109 1.82 11.96 10.77
C ASP A 109 3.04 11.21 10.18
N SER A 110 2.78 10.14 9.45
CA SER A 110 3.83 9.25 8.91
C SER A 110 4.36 9.70 7.57
N VAL A 111 3.57 10.42 6.77
CA VAL A 111 3.87 10.85 5.41
C VAL A 111 3.35 12.26 5.14
N ASP A 112 3.80 12.85 4.04
CA ASP A 112 3.17 14.05 3.47
C ASP A 112 2.38 13.64 2.21
N PRO A 113 1.04 13.84 2.18
CA PRO A 113 0.28 13.69 0.96
C PRO A 113 0.69 14.75 -0.06
N LEU A 114 1.00 14.30 -1.27
CA LEU A 114 1.46 15.19 -2.35
C LEU A 114 0.34 15.50 -3.34
N LEU A 115 -0.37 14.46 -3.77
CA LEU A 115 -1.45 14.52 -4.73
C LEU A 115 -2.59 13.60 -4.28
N VAL A 116 -3.83 14.07 -4.36
CA VAL A 116 -5.03 13.24 -4.15
C VAL A 116 -6.05 13.53 -5.24
N TRP A 117 -6.58 12.49 -5.85
CA TRP A 117 -7.64 12.64 -6.85
C TRP A 117 -9.02 12.71 -6.19
N GLY A 118 -10.00 13.22 -6.94
CA GLY A 118 -11.37 13.36 -6.48
C GLY A 118 -12.08 12.01 -6.27
N ALA A 119 -13.22 12.08 -5.60
CA ALA A 119 -14.10 10.94 -5.36
C ALA A 119 -14.60 10.30 -6.68
N SER A 120 -14.81 9.00 -6.65
CA SER A 120 -15.56 8.30 -7.70
C SER A 120 -17.07 8.43 -7.44
N THR A 121 -17.88 8.38 -8.51
CA THR A 121 -19.35 8.26 -8.41
C THR A 121 -19.80 6.80 -8.54
N GLU A 122 -18.88 5.90 -8.88
CA GLU A 122 -19.16 4.48 -9.10
C GLU A 122 -18.91 3.66 -7.83
N PRO A 123 -19.60 2.53 -7.65
CA PRO A 123 -19.29 1.61 -6.57
C PRO A 123 -17.81 1.27 -6.54
N ALA A 124 -17.22 1.23 -5.35
CA ALA A 124 -15.80 0.96 -5.20
C ALA A 124 -15.48 -0.53 -5.26
N SER A 125 -16.35 -1.35 -4.68
CA SER A 125 -16.10 -2.77 -4.47
C SER A 125 -17.30 -3.61 -4.90
N PHE A 126 -17.01 -4.82 -5.38
CA PHE A 126 -17.95 -5.89 -5.54
C PHE A 126 -17.60 -7.04 -4.60
N CYS A 127 -18.62 -7.65 -3.96
CA CYS A 127 -18.47 -8.95 -3.34
C CYS A 127 -19.15 -9.98 -4.24
N LEU A 128 -18.45 -11.06 -4.51
CA LEU A 128 -18.78 -12.10 -5.47
C LEU A 128 -18.99 -13.44 -4.76
N ALA A 129 -19.94 -14.22 -5.24
CA ALA A 129 -20.12 -15.60 -4.83
C ALA A 129 -20.34 -16.46 -6.09
N ARG A 130 -20.06 -17.76 -6.02
CA ARG A 130 -20.44 -18.67 -7.10
C ARG A 130 -21.95 -18.74 -7.23
N LYS A 131 -22.45 -18.80 -8.44
CA LYS A 131 -23.89 -18.86 -8.76
C LYS A 131 -24.58 -20.11 -8.18
N ASP A 132 -23.84 -21.21 -8.11
CA ASP A 132 -24.32 -22.49 -7.56
C ASP A 132 -24.30 -22.54 -6.01
N SER A 133 -23.73 -21.53 -5.35
CA SER A 133 -23.64 -21.46 -3.88
C SER A 133 -24.98 -21.12 -3.20
N GLY A 134 -25.95 -20.59 -3.96
CA GLY A 134 -27.22 -20.10 -3.43
C GLY A 134 -27.13 -18.75 -2.72
N ILE A 135 -25.95 -18.10 -2.65
CA ILE A 135 -25.75 -16.79 -2.06
C ILE A 135 -26.15 -15.72 -3.07
N GLN A 136 -27.15 -14.90 -2.76
CA GLN A 136 -27.71 -13.91 -3.67
C GLN A 136 -27.55 -12.46 -3.17
N SER A 137 -27.31 -12.28 -1.90
CA SER A 137 -27.24 -10.97 -1.25
C SER A 137 -26.21 -10.93 -0.11
N ALA A 138 -25.89 -9.74 0.37
CA ALA A 138 -25.05 -9.56 1.56
C ALA A 138 -25.63 -10.28 2.80
N ALA A 139 -26.95 -10.36 2.95
CA ALA A 139 -27.59 -11.03 4.08
C ALA A 139 -27.32 -12.55 4.11
N ASP A 140 -27.12 -13.16 2.95
CA ASP A 140 -26.83 -14.61 2.82
C ASP A 140 -25.40 -14.98 3.23
N VAL A 141 -24.56 -13.98 3.54
CA VAL A 141 -23.18 -14.18 4.01
C VAL A 141 -23.13 -14.72 5.43
N LYS A 142 -24.25 -14.72 6.15
CA LYS A 142 -24.32 -15.30 7.50
C LYS A 142 -23.91 -16.78 7.51
N GLY A 143 -22.94 -17.12 8.37
CA GLY A 143 -22.37 -18.46 8.48
C GLY A 143 -21.34 -18.81 7.39
N LYS A 144 -20.96 -17.89 6.52
CA LYS A 144 -20.08 -18.10 5.38
C LYS A 144 -18.65 -17.69 5.65
N GLN A 145 -17.75 -18.13 4.76
CA GLN A 145 -16.35 -17.71 4.73
C GLN A 145 -16.16 -16.63 3.66
N VAL A 146 -15.54 -15.53 4.04
CA VAL A 146 -15.30 -14.36 3.19
C VAL A 146 -13.80 -14.14 3.04
N ALA A 147 -13.33 -14.05 1.80
CA ALA A 147 -11.98 -13.58 1.52
C ALA A 147 -11.99 -12.06 1.33
N PHE A 148 -11.29 -11.37 2.20
CA PHE A 148 -10.84 -9.99 2.02
C PHE A 148 -9.40 -9.99 1.47
N ILE A 149 -8.87 -8.82 1.15
CA ILE A 149 -7.55 -8.70 0.54
C ILE A 149 -6.46 -8.50 1.58
N ASP A 150 -6.58 -7.40 2.35
CA ASP A 150 -5.54 -6.92 3.27
C ASP A 150 -6.16 -5.89 4.22
N PRO A 151 -5.71 -5.80 5.49
CA PRO A 151 -6.25 -4.82 6.46
C PRO A 151 -6.15 -3.36 6.01
N GLY A 152 -5.19 -3.00 5.15
CA GLY A 152 -5.05 -1.65 4.59
C GLY A 152 -5.77 -1.44 3.26
N SER A 153 -6.45 -2.46 2.72
CA SER A 153 -7.10 -2.35 1.41
C SER A 153 -8.45 -1.66 1.50
N THR A 154 -8.60 -0.53 0.81
CA THR A 154 -9.88 0.20 0.73
C THR A 154 -10.96 -0.65 0.08
N THR A 155 -10.71 -1.15 -1.13
CA THR A 155 -11.70 -1.86 -1.95
C THR A 155 -11.80 -3.35 -1.62
N GLY A 156 -10.79 -3.90 -0.97
CA GLY A 156 -10.74 -5.31 -0.62
C GLY A 156 -11.09 -5.61 0.84
N TYR A 157 -11.23 -4.59 1.70
CA TYR A 157 -11.56 -4.80 3.11
C TYR A 157 -12.51 -3.73 3.66
N PHE A 158 -12.12 -2.44 3.72
CA PHE A 158 -12.92 -1.43 4.40
C PHE A 158 -14.31 -1.25 3.78
N MET A 159 -14.39 -1.05 2.47
CA MET A 159 -15.67 -0.88 1.78
C MET A 159 -16.53 -2.15 1.84
N PRO A 160 -16.00 -3.36 1.59
CA PRO A 160 -16.71 -4.61 1.81
C PRO A 160 -17.22 -4.80 3.23
N LYS A 161 -16.39 -4.58 4.24
CA LYS A 161 -16.78 -4.70 5.65
C LYS A 161 -17.92 -3.74 5.98
N SER A 162 -17.86 -2.49 5.47
CA SER A 162 -18.94 -1.51 5.62
C SER A 162 -20.27 -2.03 5.03
N MET A 163 -20.24 -2.68 3.86
CA MET A 163 -21.46 -3.29 3.29
C MET A 163 -22.09 -4.33 4.21
N PHE A 164 -21.26 -5.24 4.76
CA PHE A 164 -21.76 -6.29 5.65
C PHE A 164 -22.24 -5.72 6.99
N THR A 165 -21.55 -4.72 7.54
CA THR A 165 -21.98 -4.02 8.76
C THR A 165 -23.33 -3.32 8.54
N LYS A 166 -23.54 -2.65 7.40
CA LYS A 166 -24.85 -2.06 7.03
C LYS A 166 -25.94 -3.11 6.85
N ALA A 167 -25.60 -4.33 6.46
CA ALA A 167 -26.50 -5.47 6.41
C ALA A 167 -26.74 -6.12 7.80
N GLY A 168 -26.19 -5.57 8.87
CA GLY A 168 -26.32 -6.08 10.24
C GLY A 168 -25.44 -7.29 10.55
N LEU A 169 -24.40 -7.52 9.76
CA LEU A 169 -23.48 -8.66 9.92
C LEU A 169 -22.17 -8.22 10.61
N VAL A 170 -21.76 -9.00 11.59
CA VAL A 170 -20.54 -8.77 12.38
C VAL A 170 -19.49 -9.84 12.04
N ASP A 171 -18.31 -9.40 11.65
CA ASP A 171 -17.17 -10.26 11.38
C ASP A 171 -16.75 -11.06 12.64
N GLY A 172 -16.40 -12.30 12.45
CA GLY A 172 -16.08 -13.23 13.54
C GLY A 172 -17.31 -13.79 14.30
N THR A 173 -18.48 -13.16 14.17
CA THR A 173 -19.75 -13.60 14.78
C THR A 173 -20.71 -14.16 13.77
N ASP A 174 -21.06 -13.36 12.75
CA ASP A 174 -22.04 -13.74 11.73
C ASP A 174 -21.38 -14.39 10.51
N TYR A 175 -20.16 -14.05 10.20
CA TYR A 175 -19.34 -14.68 9.15
C TYR A 175 -17.88 -14.77 9.60
N LYS A 176 -17.08 -15.56 8.90
CA LYS A 176 -15.63 -15.66 9.14
C LYS A 176 -14.88 -15.08 7.97
N SER A 177 -13.98 -14.13 8.25
CA SER A 177 -13.12 -13.56 7.24
C SER A 177 -11.70 -14.12 7.26
N THR A 178 -11.04 -14.07 6.11
CA THR A 178 -9.61 -14.34 5.92
C THR A 178 -9.04 -13.30 4.98
N PHE A 179 -7.76 -13.02 5.10
CA PHE A 179 -7.03 -12.15 4.17
C PHE A 179 -6.29 -13.00 3.15
N ALA A 180 -6.52 -12.74 1.87
CA ALA A 180 -5.96 -13.50 0.76
C ALA A 180 -4.66 -12.90 0.18
N GLY A 181 -4.28 -11.69 0.61
CA GLY A 181 -3.08 -10.99 0.20
C GLY A 181 -3.22 -10.22 -1.12
N SER A 182 -4.00 -10.71 -2.08
CA SER A 182 -4.24 -10.03 -3.36
C SER A 182 -5.68 -10.18 -3.83
N HIS A 183 -6.11 -9.30 -4.76
CA HIS A 183 -7.43 -9.38 -5.39
C HIS A 183 -7.59 -10.66 -6.20
N ASP A 184 -6.54 -11.06 -6.93
CA ASP A 184 -6.50 -12.28 -7.73
C ASP A 184 -6.66 -13.53 -6.84
N SER A 185 -5.89 -13.60 -5.75
CA SER A 185 -5.93 -14.72 -4.80
C SER A 185 -7.30 -14.87 -4.15
N ALA A 186 -7.95 -13.77 -3.76
CA ALA A 186 -9.29 -13.81 -3.16
C ALA A 186 -10.35 -14.33 -4.14
N VAL A 187 -10.38 -13.79 -5.37
CA VAL A 187 -11.34 -14.20 -6.39
C VAL A 187 -11.10 -15.64 -6.83
N LEU A 188 -9.82 -16.06 -6.96
CA LEU A 188 -9.47 -17.45 -7.28
C LEU A 188 -9.88 -18.40 -6.16
N ALA A 189 -9.70 -18.02 -4.88
CA ALA A 189 -10.15 -18.84 -3.75
C ALA A 189 -11.66 -19.07 -3.77
N MET A 190 -12.44 -18.04 -4.08
CA MET A 190 -13.90 -18.14 -4.23
C MET A 190 -14.28 -19.00 -5.44
N ALA A 191 -13.65 -18.77 -6.58
CA ALA A 191 -13.92 -19.54 -7.81
C ALA A 191 -13.67 -21.04 -7.61
N ASN A 192 -12.61 -21.40 -6.87
CA ASN A 192 -12.26 -22.78 -6.53
C ASN A 192 -13.08 -23.37 -5.35
N GLY A 193 -13.93 -22.57 -4.70
CA GLY A 193 -14.75 -23.03 -3.57
C GLY A 193 -14.00 -23.14 -2.23
N ASN A 194 -12.82 -22.55 -2.12
CA ASN A 194 -12.06 -22.50 -0.85
C ASN A 194 -12.66 -21.52 0.14
N VAL A 195 -13.37 -20.50 -0.35
CA VAL A 195 -14.22 -19.58 0.41
C VAL A 195 -15.56 -19.43 -0.31
N ASP A 196 -16.57 -18.96 0.42
CA ASP A 196 -17.92 -18.76 -0.15
C ASP A 196 -18.02 -17.46 -0.93
N VAL A 197 -17.37 -16.40 -0.43
CA VAL A 197 -17.45 -15.04 -0.94
C VAL A 197 -16.05 -14.44 -1.07
N ALA A 198 -15.81 -13.70 -2.14
CA ALA A 198 -14.63 -12.86 -2.30
C ALA A 198 -15.05 -11.42 -2.59
N CYS A 199 -14.40 -10.45 -1.94
CA CYS A 199 -14.63 -9.04 -2.20
C CYS A 199 -13.41 -8.44 -2.90
N THR A 200 -13.66 -7.61 -3.93
CA THR A 200 -12.59 -7.08 -4.79
C THR A 200 -12.93 -5.68 -5.29
N ALA A 201 -11.93 -4.98 -5.83
CA ALA A 201 -12.15 -3.71 -6.51
C ALA A 201 -13.03 -3.89 -7.75
N ARG A 202 -14.05 -3.04 -7.92
CA ARG A 202 -14.98 -3.10 -9.05
C ARG A 202 -14.27 -3.08 -10.40
N GLN A 203 -13.28 -2.23 -10.55
CA GLN A 203 -12.55 -2.08 -11.83
C GLN A 203 -11.79 -3.34 -12.24
N LEU A 204 -11.47 -4.24 -11.33
CA LEU A 204 -10.78 -5.50 -11.62
C LEU A 204 -11.74 -6.61 -12.10
N TYR A 205 -13.05 -6.47 -11.85
CA TYR A 205 -14.03 -7.50 -12.22
C TYR A 205 -14.01 -7.89 -13.70
N PRO A 206 -13.97 -6.94 -14.67
CA PRO A 206 -13.84 -7.29 -16.08
C PRO A 206 -12.52 -8.01 -16.42
N THR A 207 -11.44 -7.67 -15.72
CA THR A 207 -10.13 -8.30 -15.93
C THR A 207 -10.14 -9.76 -15.52
N PHE A 208 -10.82 -10.13 -14.42
CA PHE A 208 -10.96 -11.53 -14.01
C PHE A 208 -11.73 -12.37 -15.04
N ILE A 209 -12.75 -11.78 -15.69
CA ILE A 209 -13.48 -12.44 -16.77
C ILE A 209 -12.58 -12.60 -17.99
N GLN A 210 -11.88 -11.56 -18.41
CA GLN A 210 -10.98 -11.59 -19.58
C GLN A 210 -9.87 -12.61 -19.42
N LYS A 211 -9.32 -12.76 -18.21
CA LYS A 211 -8.28 -13.75 -17.89
C LYS A 211 -8.84 -15.16 -17.68
N GLY A 212 -10.15 -15.35 -17.66
CA GLY A 212 -10.78 -16.63 -17.40
C GLY A 212 -10.64 -17.13 -15.96
N VAL A 213 -10.31 -16.27 -15.02
CA VAL A 213 -10.30 -16.58 -13.58
C VAL A 213 -11.71 -16.92 -13.11
N ILE A 214 -12.70 -16.19 -13.62
CA ILE A 214 -14.13 -16.45 -13.45
C ILE A 214 -14.83 -16.32 -14.82
N LYS A 215 -16.00 -16.96 -14.95
CA LYS A 215 -16.95 -16.67 -16.03
C LYS A 215 -18.09 -15.87 -15.46
N GLU A 216 -18.57 -14.89 -16.22
CA GLU A 216 -19.68 -14.03 -15.80
C GLU A 216 -20.93 -14.83 -15.41
N ASP A 217 -21.22 -15.90 -16.17
CA ASP A 217 -22.35 -16.78 -15.92
C ASP A 217 -22.21 -17.67 -14.68
N ASP A 218 -21.00 -17.85 -14.15
CA ASP A 218 -20.72 -18.72 -13.01
C ASP A 218 -20.68 -17.97 -11.67
N VAL A 219 -20.79 -16.64 -11.69
CA VAL A 219 -20.70 -15.80 -10.48
C VAL A 219 -21.91 -14.89 -10.32
N THR A 220 -22.18 -14.50 -9.09
CA THR A 220 -23.20 -13.52 -8.70
C THR A 220 -22.51 -12.37 -7.94
N ILE A 221 -22.78 -11.12 -8.33
CA ILE A 221 -22.42 -9.94 -7.54
C ILE A 221 -23.47 -9.81 -6.43
N ILE A 222 -23.11 -10.21 -5.22
CA ILE A 222 -24.04 -10.25 -4.06
C ILE A 222 -24.12 -8.92 -3.32
N ALA A 223 -23.12 -8.05 -3.49
CA ALA A 223 -23.11 -6.72 -2.90
C ALA A 223 -22.23 -5.77 -3.72
N LYS A 224 -22.63 -4.49 -3.72
CA LYS A 224 -21.89 -3.36 -4.30
C LYS A 224 -21.75 -2.30 -3.23
N SER A 225 -20.54 -1.78 -3.04
CA SER A 225 -20.28 -0.73 -2.06
C SER A 225 -20.80 0.64 -2.53
N ASP A 226 -20.85 1.57 -1.59
CA ASP A 226 -20.89 2.99 -1.94
C ASP A 226 -19.61 3.39 -2.70
N PRO A 227 -19.64 4.51 -3.44
CA PRO A 227 -18.43 5.15 -3.96
C PRO A 227 -17.43 5.50 -2.85
N ILE A 228 -16.15 5.55 -3.18
CA ILE A 228 -15.13 6.05 -2.25
C ILE A 228 -15.17 7.57 -2.28
N PRO A 229 -15.27 8.23 -1.10
CA PRO A 229 -15.37 9.68 -1.02
C PRO A 229 -14.07 10.43 -1.38
N VAL A 230 -12.94 9.71 -1.47
CA VAL A 230 -11.62 10.25 -1.79
C VAL A 230 -10.94 9.32 -2.78
N GLY A 231 -10.22 9.87 -3.77
CA GLY A 231 -9.47 9.09 -4.73
C GLY A 231 -8.14 8.54 -4.17
N ILE A 232 -7.39 7.91 -5.04
CA ILE A 232 -6.05 7.42 -4.71
C ILE A 232 -5.11 8.59 -4.39
N SER A 233 -4.09 8.34 -3.58
CA SER A 233 -3.12 9.34 -3.15
C SER A 233 -1.71 8.97 -3.57
N ILE A 234 -0.94 9.96 -4.02
CA ILE A 234 0.51 9.89 -4.08
C ILE A 234 1.05 10.64 -2.86
N VAL A 235 1.85 9.95 -2.09
CA VAL A 235 2.45 10.47 -0.87
C VAL A 235 3.96 10.45 -0.98
N VAL A 236 4.62 11.26 -0.16
CA VAL A 236 6.07 11.31 -0.06
C VAL A 236 6.51 11.25 1.39
N ARG A 237 7.74 10.81 1.64
CA ARG A 237 8.31 10.91 2.99
C ARG A 237 8.47 12.38 3.38
N LYS A 238 8.38 12.67 4.67
CA LYS A 238 8.32 14.03 5.20
C LYS A 238 9.55 14.89 4.89
N ASP A 239 10.70 14.29 4.84
CA ASP A 239 11.98 14.96 4.60
C ASP A 239 12.46 14.87 3.14
N LEU A 240 11.55 14.51 2.20
CA LEU A 240 11.84 14.63 0.79
C LEU A 240 12.11 16.12 0.45
N ASP A 241 13.19 16.39 -0.28
CA ASP A 241 13.56 17.75 -0.62
C ASP A 241 12.50 18.47 -1.49
N ASN A 242 12.47 19.80 -1.37
CA ASN A 242 11.48 20.62 -2.04
C ASN A 242 11.58 20.59 -3.56
N GLU A 243 12.78 20.40 -4.13
CA GLU A 243 12.96 20.35 -5.58
C GLU A 243 12.20 19.15 -6.18
N ALA A 244 12.39 17.96 -5.60
CA ALA A 244 11.66 16.77 -6.01
C ALA A 244 10.15 16.91 -5.80
N ARG A 245 9.71 17.44 -4.64
CA ARG A 245 8.29 17.67 -4.36
C ARG A 245 7.63 18.58 -5.40
N GLU A 246 8.20 19.73 -5.66
CA GLU A 246 7.64 20.70 -6.61
C GLU A 246 7.67 20.16 -8.05
N ALA A 247 8.74 19.45 -8.43
CA ALA A 247 8.83 18.82 -9.74
C ALA A 247 7.74 17.75 -9.95
N LEU A 248 7.49 16.90 -8.96
CA LEU A 248 6.43 15.88 -8.98
C LEU A 248 5.05 16.53 -9.08
N LYS A 249 4.75 17.53 -8.24
CA LYS A 249 3.47 18.26 -8.27
C LYS A 249 3.22 18.99 -9.58
N ALA A 250 4.26 19.48 -10.21
CA ALA A 250 4.13 20.25 -11.45
C ALA A 250 3.90 19.35 -12.67
N LYS A 251 4.58 18.21 -12.75
CA LYS A 251 4.65 17.40 -13.98
C LYS A 251 3.79 16.13 -13.93
N LEU A 252 3.78 15.45 -12.78
CA LEU A 252 3.17 14.11 -12.68
C LEU A 252 1.66 14.10 -13.01
N PRO A 253 0.83 15.09 -12.61
CA PRO A 253 -0.60 15.09 -12.97
C PRO A 253 -0.85 15.03 -14.48
N ALA A 254 -0.14 15.86 -15.27
CA ALA A 254 -0.29 15.87 -16.73
C ALA A 254 0.22 14.57 -17.38
N MET A 255 1.31 14.00 -16.86
CA MET A 255 1.85 12.72 -17.35
C MET A 255 0.86 11.59 -17.11
N LEU A 256 0.27 11.51 -15.91
CA LEU A 256 -0.73 10.50 -15.55
C LEU A 256 -2.01 10.65 -16.37
N ALA A 257 -2.52 11.88 -16.53
CA ALA A 257 -3.69 12.15 -17.38
C ALA A 257 -3.45 11.79 -18.86
N GLY A 258 -2.21 11.90 -19.33
CA GLY A 258 -1.79 11.51 -20.68
C GLY A 258 -1.66 10.00 -20.90
N ASN A 259 -1.64 9.18 -19.84
CA ASN A 259 -1.55 7.73 -19.90
C ASN A 259 -2.86 7.09 -19.44
N ALA A 260 -3.73 6.77 -20.42
CA ALA A 260 -5.06 6.22 -20.14
C ALA A 260 -5.04 4.88 -19.39
N GLU A 261 -4.01 4.07 -19.60
CA GLU A 261 -3.87 2.76 -18.96
C GLU A 261 -3.53 2.91 -17.47
N ILE A 262 -2.54 3.74 -17.14
CA ILE A 262 -2.21 4.06 -15.74
C ILE A 262 -3.39 4.74 -15.05
N ALA A 263 -4.01 5.74 -15.71
CA ALA A 263 -5.16 6.45 -15.15
C ALA A 263 -6.32 5.50 -14.83
N LYS A 264 -6.61 4.55 -15.73
CA LYS A 264 -7.63 3.52 -15.52
C LYS A 264 -7.26 2.58 -14.36
N THR A 265 -6.03 2.10 -14.31
CA THR A 265 -5.54 1.18 -13.26
C THR A 265 -5.60 1.82 -11.89
N LEU A 266 -5.19 3.08 -11.77
CA LEU A 266 -5.27 3.85 -10.53
C LEU A 266 -6.68 4.38 -10.22
N GLY A 267 -7.61 4.30 -11.18
CA GLY A 267 -8.97 4.84 -11.02
C GLY A 267 -8.99 6.37 -10.90
N ILE A 268 -8.05 7.06 -11.54
CA ILE A 268 -7.92 8.52 -11.49
C ILE A 268 -8.59 9.20 -12.67
N SER A 269 -9.17 10.39 -12.41
CA SER A 269 -9.73 11.27 -13.44
C SER A 269 -9.66 12.72 -12.97
N GLY A 270 -9.51 13.64 -13.92
CA GLY A 270 -9.41 15.06 -13.62
C GLY A 270 -8.10 15.47 -12.94
N GLU A 271 -8.08 16.70 -12.46
CA GLU A 271 -6.91 17.26 -11.77
C GLU A 271 -6.90 16.86 -10.28
N PRO A 272 -5.74 16.49 -9.73
CA PRO A 272 -5.63 16.21 -8.31
C PRO A 272 -5.59 17.50 -7.47
N VAL A 273 -6.01 17.38 -6.23
CA VAL A 273 -5.67 18.34 -5.18
C VAL A 273 -4.20 18.14 -4.81
N LYS A 274 -3.44 19.23 -4.81
CA LYS A 274 -2.02 19.25 -4.42
C LYS A 274 -1.92 19.64 -2.96
N ASP A 275 -0.99 18.99 -2.24
CA ASP A 275 -0.79 19.17 -0.80
C ASP A 275 -2.13 19.14 -0.01
N PRO A 276 -2.91 18.04 -0.11
CA PRO A 276 -4.22 17.98 0.53
C PRO A 276 -4.11 18.04 2.05
N GLU A 277 -5.07 18.71 2.69
CA GLU A 277 -5.18 18.69 4.14
C GLU A 277 -5.87 17.41 4.64
N PHE A 278 -5.69 17.08 5.93
CA PHE A 278 -6.31 15.89 6.54
C PHE A 278 -7.84 15.89 6.43
N SER A 279 -8.47 17.05 6.45
CA SER A 279 -9.91 17.20 6.21
C SER A 279 -10.41 16.56 4.92
N THR A 280 -9.55 16.41 3.92
CA THR A 280 -9.82 15.65 2.68
C THR A 280 -10.12 14.18 2.95
N TYR A 281 -9.50 13.60 3.97
CA TYR A 281 -9.63 12.18 4.33
C TYR A 281 -10.64 11.90 5.43
N ALA A 282 -11.21 12.94 6.08
CA ALA A 282 -12.17 12.77 7.18
C ALA A 282 -13.34 11.82 6.86
N PRO A 283 -13.96 11.84 5.65
CA PRO A 283 -15.03 10.89 5.33
C PRO A 283 -14.61 9.42 5.35
N LEU A 284 -13.32 9.13 5.17
CA LEU A 284 -12.80 7.76 5.28
C LEU A 284 -12.65 7.33 6.74
N VAL A 285 -12.26 8.25 7.61
CA VAL A 285 -12.20 8.01 9.05
C VAL A 285 -13.59 7.66 9.57
N ASP A 286 -14.63 8.41 9.16
CA ASP A 286 -16.03 8.12 9.52
C ASP A 286 -16.46 6.71 9.07
N VAL A 287 -16.03 6.27 7.89
CA VAL A 287 -16.31 4.88 7.43
C VAL A 287 -15.58 3.87 8.31
N ALA A 288 -14.30 4.07 8.65
CA ALA A 288 -13.54 3.16 9.51
C ALA A 288 -14.20 3.03 10.88
N GLU A 289 -14.56 4.14 11.52
CA GLU A 289 -15.26 4.16 12.81
C GLU A 289 -16.61 3.43 12.74
N SER A 290 -17.37 3.61 11.66
CA SER A 290 -18.68 2.98 11.47
C SER A 290 -18.62 1.46 11.42
N ILE A 291 -17.48 0.88 11.07
CA ILE A 291 -17.24 -0.57 11.00
C ILE A 291 -16.44 -1.10 12.19
N GLY A 292 -16.23 -0.27 13.22
CA GLY A 292 -15.51 -0.63 14.43
C GLY A 292 -14.01 -0.82 14.20
N VAL A 293 -13.43 -0.17 13.18
CA VAL A 293 -11.99 -0.15 12.94
C VAL A 293 -11.43 1.17 13.46
N ASP A 294 -10.61 1.09 14.49
CA ASP A 294 -9.78 2.22 14.89
C ASP A 294 -8.52 2.23 14.03
N LEU A 295 -8.32 3.32 13.29
CA LEU A 295 -7.12 3.47 12.48
C LEU A 295 -5.85 3.51 13.34
N ASP A 296 -5.96 3.82 14.62
CA ASP A 296 -4.83 3.82 15.55
C ASP A 296 -4.40 2.40 15.94
N ASP A 297 -5.29 1.40 15.82
CA ASP A 297 -4.99 -0.01 16.08
C ASP A 297 -4.29 -0.73 14.90
N LEU A 298 -4.22 -0.08 13.74
CA LEU A 298 -3.59 -0.62 12.52
C LEU A 298 -2.10 -0.22 12.36
N ARG A 299 -1.46 0.19 13.47
CA ARG A 299 -0.04 0.63 13.48
C ARG A 299 0.93 -0.54 13.49
#